data_e90f2a41d0c94323bc06f5cccd1c9247
#
_entry.id   e90f2a41d0c94323bc06f5cccd1c9247
#
_cell.length_a   1.000
_cell.length_b   1.000
_cell.length_c   1.000
_cell.angle_alpha   90.00
_cell.angle_beta   90.00
_cell.angle_gamma   90.00
#
_symmetry.space_group_name_H-M   'P 1'
#
loop_
_entity.id
_entity.type
_entity.pdbx_description
1 polymer ?
#
loop_
_entity_poly.entity_id
_entity_poly.type
_entity_poly.pdbx_seq_one_letter_code
_entity_poly.pdbx_strand_id
1 'polypeptide(L)'
;MSEVKKVATRESYGNALVELGAEYPNLVVLDADLAAATKTGVFKKAYPDRHIDCGIAECNMVGIAAGLSTVGMIPFVSSFAMFAAGRAFEQVRNSVGYPHLNVKIGATHAGITVGEDGASHQCNEDIALMRTIPGMVVMCPADDIEAKAAVRAAVEHDGPVYIRFGRAACPVINDRPNYEFQIGKGTVVREGTDVTVVATGICVGSALEAAEKLAEEGISAEVINICTIKPLDEELIVASAKKTGKVVTAEEHSVIGGLGSAVCDALCKSAPVPVCKIGMQDVFGESGSAAALVEKYGLDGTGIYETVKEFIGK
;
A
#
# COMPACT_ATOMS: atom_id res chain seq x y z
N MET A 1 9.49 28.25 -2.97
CA MET A 1 9.36 26.86 -2.48
C MET A 1 9.89 25.95 -3.57
N SER A 2 10.85 25.07 -3.28
CA SER A 2 11.30 24.06 -4.26
C SER A 2 10.11 23.16 -4.59
N GLU A 3 9.92 22.86 -5.87
CA GLU A 3 8.87 21.96 -6.33
C GLU A 3 9.07 20.58 -5.68
N VAL A 4 8.05 20.09 -4.96
CA VAL A 4 8.13 18.78 -4.28
C VAL A 4 8.18 17.69 -5.36
N LYS A 5 9.24 16.89 -5.34
CA LYS A 5 9.38 15.76 -6.27
C LYS A 5 8.21 14.79 -6.08
N LYS A 6 7.54 14.41 -7.17
CA LYS A 6 6.46 13.43 -7.18
C LYS A 6 6.84 12.26 -8.06
N VAL A 7 6.61 11.03 -7.58
CA VAL A 7 6.89 9.77 -8.30
C VAL A 7 5.74 8.80 -8.09
N ALA A 8 5.32 8.09 -9.12
CA ALA A 8 4.34 7.02 -8.99
C ALA A 8 5.02 5.76 -8.40
N THR A 9 4.45 5.17 -7.36
CA THR A 9 5.07 4.02 -6.68
C THR A 9 5.22 2.80 -7.60
N ARG A 10 4.39 2.65 -8.64
CA ARG A 10 4.58 1.63 -9.69
C ARG A 10 5.87 1.83 -10.50
N GLU A 11 6.33 3.09 -10.71
CA GLU A 11 7.59 3.37 -11.38
C GLU A 11 8.78 2.99 -10.50
N SER A 12 8.67 3.30 -9.22
CA SER A 12 9.64 2.87 -8.18
C SER A 12 9.75 1.35 -8.14
N TYR A 13 8.63 0.64 -8.23
CA TYR A 13 8.57 -0.81 -8.29
C TYR A 13 9.34 -1.37 -9.49
N GLY A 14 9.05 -0.89 -10.71
CA GLY A 14 9.74 -1.35 -11.92
C GLY A 14 11.25 -1.10 -11.85
N ASN A 15 11.68 0.05 -11.35
CA ASN A 15 13.10 0.39 -11.19
C ASN A 15 13.78 -0.48 -10.12
N ALA A 16 13.12 -0.70 -8.97
CA ALA A 16 13.64 -1.58 -7.92
C ALA A 16 13.83 -3.02 -8.40
N LEU A 17 12.93 -3.55 -9.23
CA LEU A 17 13.09 -4.87 -9.82
C LEU A 17 14.34 -4.96 -10.70
N VAL A 18 14.66 -3.92 -11.45
CA VAL A 18 15.89 -3.90 -12.28
C VAL A 18 17.15 -3.89 -11.40
N GLU A 19 17.17 -3.05 -10.36
CA GLU A 19 18.29 -2.98 -9.41
C GLU A 19 18.50 -4.34 -8.72
N LEU A 20 17.43 -4.93 -8.17
CA LEU A 20 17.47 -6.23 -7.48
C LEU A 20 17.73 -7.39 -8.42
N GLY A 21 17.34 -7.30 -9.68
CA GLY A 21 17.64 -8.29 -10.70
C GLY A 21 19.14 -8.48 -10.94
N ALA A 22 19.97 -7.45 -10.69
CA ALA A 22 21.41 -7.56 -10.74
C ALA A 22 22.00 -8.31 -9.53
N GLU A 23 21.37 -8.15 -8.36
CA GLU A 23 21.83 -8.75 -7.10
C GLU A 23 21.32 -10.19 -6.92
N TYR A 24 20.11 -10.48 -7.42
CA TYR A 24 19.44 -11.78 -7.25
C TYR A 24 19.20 -12.46 -8.61
N PRO A 25 20.09 -13.35 -9.06
CA PRO A 25 19.99 -14.01 -10.37
C PRO A 25 18.76 -14.94 -10.49
N ASN A 26 18.20 -15.39 -9.37
CA ASN A 26 16.99 -16.22 -9.30
C ASN A 26 15.69 -15.39 -9.19
N LEU A 27 15.76 -14.05 -9.21
CA LEU A 27 14.58 -13.20 -9.29
C LEU A 27 14.01 -13.26 -10.73
N VAL A 28 12.73 -13.60 -10.84
CA VAL A 28 11.98 -13.64 -12.09
C VAL A 28 10.71 -12.81 -11.97
N VAL A 29 10.27 -12.20 -13.07
CA VAL A 29 9.09 -11.34 -13.10
C VAL A 29 8.07 -11.91 -14.08
N LEU A 30 6.85 -12.08 -13.61
CA LEU A 30 5.72 -12.54 -14.43
C LEU A 30 4.71 -11.39 -14.58
N ASP A 31 4.12 -11.28 -15.75
CA ASP A 31 3.13 -10.27 -16.07
C ASP A 31 1.94 -10.90 -16.84
N ALA A 32 0.78 -10.25 -16.77
CA ALA A 32 -0.43 -10.67 -17.45
C ALA A 32 -0.80 -9.68 -18.58
N ASP A 33 0.10 -9.50 -19.54
CA ASP A 33 -0.03 -8.58 -20.69
C ASP A 33 -0.19 -7.09 -20.29
N LEU A 34 0.36 -6.71 -19.14
CA LEU A 34 0.28 -5.35 -18.60
C LEU A 34 1.65 -4.72 -18.30
N ALA A 35 2.75 -5.28 -18.83
CA ALA A 35 4.13 -4.89 -18.49
C ALA A 35 4.41 -3.39 -18.67
N ALA A 36 3.80 -2.73 -19.64
CA ALA A 36 3.93 -1.28 -19.84
C ALA A 36 3.26 -0.47 -18.72
N ALA A 37 2.09 -0.91 -18.25
CA ALA A 37 1.31 -0.24 -17.22
C ALA A 37 1.86 -0.53 -15.81
N THR A 38 2.21 -1.77 -15.51
CA THR A 38 2.80 -2.21 -14.23
C THR A 38 4.24 -1.75 -14.04
N LYS A 39 4.89 -1.28 -15.14
CA LYS A 39 6.31 -0.90 -15.22
C LYS A 39 7.29 -2.08 -15.15
N THR A 40 6.83 -3.32 -15.18
CA THR A 40 7.68 -4.52 -15.32
C THR A 40 8.39 -4.58 -16.68
N GLY A 41 7.91 -3.83 -17.67
CA GLY A 41 8.55 -3.69 -18.97
C GLY A 41 9.98 -3.14 -18.93
N VAL A 42 10.39 -2.41 -17.85
CA VAL A 42 11.79 -2.00 -17.67
C VAL A 42 12.66 -3.19 -17.27
N PHE A 43 12.13 -4.10 -16.44
CA PHE A 43 12.79 -5.36 -16.10
C PHE A 43 12.91 -6.27 -17.33
N LYS A 44 11.85 -6.41 -18.14
CA LYS A 44 11.86 -7.16 -19.41
C LYS A 44 12.97 -6.70 -20.35
N LYS A 45 13.24 -5.39 -20.42
CA LYS A 45 14.32 -4.84 -21.25
C LYS A 45 15.71 -5.18 -20.71
N ALA A 46 15.88 -5.16 -19.37
CA ALA A 46 17.16 -5.45 -18.73
C ALA A 46 17.46 -6.95 -18.67
N TYR A 47 16.44 -7.77 -18.44
CA TYR A 47 16.55 -9.22 -18.20
C TYR A 47 15.48 -9.99 -18.98
N PRO A 48 15.52 -10.04 -20.33
CA PRO A 48 14.47 -10.63 -21.16
C PRO A 48 14.22 -12.12 -20.86
N ASP A 49 15.27 -12.88 -20.52
CA ASP A 49 15.18 -14.31 -20.22
C ASP A 49 14.58 -14.62 -18.82
N ARG A 50 14.35 -13.59 -18.02
CA ARG A 50 13.77 -13.68 -16.67
C ARG A 50 12.43 -12.96 -16.54
N HIS A 51 11.87 -12.53 -17.66
CA HIS A 51 10.53 -11.97 -17.72
C HIS A 51 9.61 -12.91 -18.51
N ILE A 52 8.48 -13.27 -17.89
CA ILE A 52 7.49 -14.21 -18.47
C ILE A 52 6.17 -13.45 -18.61
N ASP A 53 5.72 -13.29 -19.85
CA ASP A 53 4.37 -12.80 -20.12
C ASP A 53 3.42 -14.00 -20.24
N CYS A 54 2.47 -14.06 -19.32
CA CYS A 54 1.50 -15.16 -19.22
C CYS A 54 0.23 -14.90 -20.06
N GLY A 55 0.17 -13.75 -20.76
CA GLY A 55 -1.07 -13.27 -21.38
C GLY A 55 -2.10 -12.82 -20.32
N ILE A 56 -3.33 -12.54 -20.74
CA ILE A 56 -4.42 -12.10 -19.84
C ILE A 56 -4.96 -13.33 -19.08
N ALA A 57 -4.14 -13.87 -18.17
CA ALA A 57 -4.41 -15.12 -17.45
C ALA A 57 -3.82 -15.10 -16.03
N GLU A 58 -4.30 -14.23 -15.16
CA GLU A 58 -3.76 -13.96 -13.83
C GLU A 58 -3.75 -15.20 -12.93
N CYS A 59 -4.79 -16.03 -13.00
CA CYS A 59 -4.83 -17.31 -12.27
C CYS A 59 -3.70 -18.25 -12.69
N ASN A 60 -3.43 -18.34 -13.99
CA ASN A 60 -2.33 -19.15 -14.54
C ASN A 60 -0.98 -18.56 -14.15
N MET A 61 -0.81 -17.23 -14.22
CA MET A 61 0.40 -16.51 -13.79
C MET A 61 0.76 -16.83 -12.34
N VAL A 62 -0.21 -16.78 -11.43
CA VAL A 62 0.01 -17.13 -10.01
C VAL A 62 0.38 -18.61 -9.86
N GLY A 63 -0.23 -19.51 -10.61
CA GLY A 63 0.10 -20.94 -10.61
C GLY A 63 1.51 -21.22 -11.10
N ILE A 64 1.96 -20.54 -12.18
CA ILE A 64 3.34 -20.63 -12.71
C ILE A 64 4.32 -20.11 -11.65
N ALA A 65 4.03 -18.96 -11.02
CA ALA A 65 4.87 -18.38 -9.97
C ALA A 65 5.01 -19.31 -8.77
N ALA A 66 3.90 -19.94 -8.34
CA ALA A 66 3.92 -20.93 -7.28
C ALA A 66 4.87 -22.10 -7.62
N GLY A 67 4.80 -22.63 -8.84
CA GLY A 67 5.70 -23.69 -9.32
C GLY A 67 7.16 -23.24 -9.37
N LEU A 68 7.46 -22.05 -9.88
CA LEU A 68 8.82 -21.49 -9.93
C LEU A 68 9.43 -21.32 -8.53
N SER A 69 8.61 -20.91 -7.56
CA SER A 69 9.06 -20.77 -6.17
C SER A 69 9.54 -22.10 -5.58
N THR A 70 8.92 -23.23 -5.94
CA THR A 70 9.31 -24.55 -5.42
C THR A 70 10.68 -25.04 -5.91
N VAL A 71 11.23 -24.41 -6.95
CA VAL A 71 12.56 -24.71 -7.48
C VAL A 71 13.59 -23.63 -7.16
N GLY A 72 13.32 -22.79 -6.16
CA GLY A 72 14.25 -21.80 -5.62
C GLY A 72 14.30 -20.47 -6.35
N MET A 73 13.34 -20.19 -7.25
CA MET A 73 13.19 -18.86 -7.85
C MET A 73 12.46 -17.93 -6.89
N ILE A 74 12.66 -16.62 -7.07
CA ILE A 74 11.93 -15.55 -6.38
C ILE A 74 11.01 -14.88 -7.40
N PRO A 75 9.80 -15.41 -7.62
CA PRO A 75 8.89 -14.85 -8.62
C PRO A 75 8.14 -13.63 -8.08
N PHE A 76 8.13 -12.56 -8.88
CA PHE A 76 7.23 -11.41 -8.76
C PHE A 76 6.12 -11.54 -9.80
N VAL A 77 4.88 -11.64 -9.36
CA VAL A 77 3.70 -11.59 -10.24
C VAL A 77 3.15 -10.18 -10.27
N SER A 78 2.89 -9.65 -11.46
CA SER A 78 2.49 -8.25 -11.65
C SER A 78 1.24 -8.16 -12.53
N SER A 79 0.23 -7.48 -12.01
CA SER A 79 -0.98 -7.09 -12.71
C SER A 79 -1.61 -5.91 -11.97
N PHE A 80 -2.78 -5.44 -12.42
CA PHE A 80 -3.55 -4.51 -11.61
C PHE A 80 -4.08 -5.20 -10.35
N ALA A 81 -4.19 -4.42 -9.27
CA ALA A 81 -4.62 -4.95 -7.98
C ALA A 81 -5.97 -5.68 -8.07
N MET A 82 -6.93 -5.15 -8.85
CA MET A 82 -8.23 -5.80 -9.06
C MET A 82 -8.09 -7.20 -9.66
N PHE A 83 -7.11 -7.43 -10.52
CA PHE A 83 -6.93 -8.73 -11.16
C PHE A 83 -6.01 -9.66 -10.37
N ALA A 84 -4.96 -9.12 -9.76
CA ALA A 84 -4.05 -9.90 -8.91
C ALA A 84 -4.73 -10.36 -7.61
N ALA A 85 -5.46 -9.46 -6.94
CA ALA A 85 -6.13 -9.74 -5.68
C ALA A 85 -7.56 -10.27 -5.85
N GLY A 86 -8.33 -9.76 -6.81
CA GLY A 86 -9.71 -10.16 -7.03
C GLY A 86 -9.83 -11.44 -7.88
N ARG A 87 -9.41 -11.38 -9.15
CA ARG A 87 -9.55 -12.53 -10.08
C ARG A 87 -8.74 -13.75 -9.63
N ALA A 88 -7.48 -13.57 -9.24
CA ALA A 88 -6.59 -14.65 -8.85
C ALA A 88 -6.61 -14.99 -7.36
N PHE A 89 -7.58 -14.48 -6.59
CA PHE A 89 -7.61 -14.65 -5.12
C PHE A 89 -7.49 -16.10 -4.66
N GLU A 90 -8.22 -17.01 -5.30
CA GLU A 90 -8.17 -18.43 -4.94
C GLU A 90 -6.77 -19.00 -5.14
N GLN A 91 -6.09 -18.72 -6.26
CA GLN A 91 -4.73 -19.18 -6.52
C GLN A 91 -3.73 -18.55 -5.55
N VAL A 92 -3.87 -17.26 -5.25
CA VAL A 92 -3.03 -16.60 -4.22
C VAL A 92 -3.22 -17.28 -2.88
N ARG A 93 -4.45 -17.58 -2.48
CA ARG A 93 -4.76 -18.23 -1.21
C ARG A 93 -4.26 -19.67 -1.15
N ASN A 94 -4.59 -20.49 -2.16
CA ASN A 94 -4.40 -21.94 -2.10
C ASN A 94 -3.06 -22.40 -2.68
N SER A 95 -2.58 -21.74 -3.75
CA SER A 95 -1.33 -22.12 -4.39
C SER A 95 -0.10 -21.40 -3.81
N VAL A 96 -0.29 -20.24 -3.17
CA VAL A 96 0.81 -19.44 -2.61
C VAL A 96 0.73 -19.37 -1.08
N GLY A 97 -0.38 -18.89 -0.53
CA GLY A 97 -0.54 -18.66 0.91
C GLY A 97 -0.57 -19.95 1.73
N TYR A 98 -1.39 -20.93 1.34
CA TYR A 98 -1.54 -22.17 2.08
C TYR A 98 -0.25 -22.99 2.23
N PRO A 99 0.55 -23.21 1.14
CA PRO A 99 1.85 -23.84 1.25
C PRO A 99 2.99 -22.90 1.67
N HIS A 100 2.68 -21.63 1.96
CA HIS A 100 3.63 -20.58 2.37
C HIS A 100 4.82 -20.39 1.40
N LEU A 101 4.50 -20.31 0.09
CA LEU A 101 5.52 -20.19 -0.95
C LEU A 101 6.09 -18.77 -1.06
N ASN A 102 7.36 -18.71 -1.44
CA ASN A 102 8.11 -17.45 -1.60
C ASN A 102 7.73 -16.70 -2.90
N VAL A 103 6.47 -16.29 -3.04
CA VAL A 103 5.94 -15.54 -4.17
C VAL A 103 5.64 -14.10 -3.76
N LYS A 104 6.06 -13.13 -4.58
CA LYS A 104 5.83 -11.70 -4.37
C LYS A 104 4.76 -11.21 -5.35
N ILE A 105 3.73 -10.56 -4.84
CA ILE A 105 2.63 -10.02 -5.64
C ILE A 105 2.79 -8.52 -5.69
N GLY A 106 3.31 -7.99 -6.81
CA GLY A 106 3.45 -6.58 -7.09
C GLY A 106 2.20 -6.04 -7.78
N ALA A 107 1.19 -5.71 -6.99
CA ALA A 107 -0.12 -5.26 -7.47
C ALA A 107 -0.12 -3.74 -7.71
N THR A 108 -0.28 -3.32 -8.95
CA THR A 108 -0.32 -1.90 -9.32
C THR A 108 -1.75 -1.42 -9.56
N HIS A 109 -1.94 -0.12 -9.75
CA HIS A 109 -3.26 0.46 -10.04
C HIS A 109 -4.30 0.13 -8.97
N ALA A 110 -3.92 0.15 -7.70
CA ALA A 110 -4.84 -0.04 -6.61
C ALA A 110 -5.58 1.26 -6.25
N GLY A 111 -6.79 1.14 -5.71
CA GLY A 111 -7.60 2.25 -5.24
C GLY A 111 -8.26 3.09 -6.33
N ILE A 112 -8.81 4.22 -5.95
CA ILE A 112 -9.57 5.11 -6.84
C ILE A 112 -8.69 5.94 -7.78
N THR A 113 -7.40 6.09 -7.47
CA THR A 113 -6.44 6.83 -8.32
C THR A 113 -6.08 6.11 -9.62
N VAL A 114 -6.65 4.94 -9.88
CA VAL A 114 -6.73 4.37 -11.23
C VAL A 114 -7.37 5.37 -12.20
N GLY A 115 -8.36 6.11 -11.72
CA GLY A 115 -8.90 7.26 -12.43
C GLY A 115 -9.96 6.87 -13.46
N GLU A 116 -9.72 7.20 -14.71
CA GLU A 116 -10.68 7.14 -15.82
C GLU A 116 -11.22 5.74 -16.10
N ASP A 117 -10.44 4.69 -15.82
CA ASP A 117 -10.84 3.29 -16.02
C ASP A 117 -12.05 2.89 -15.13
N GLY A 118 -12.29 3.63 -14.05
CA GLY A 118 -13.49 3.55 -13.22
C GLY A 118 -13.58 2.30 -12.34
N ALA A 119 -14.76 2.09 -11.77
CA ALA A 119 -15.04 1.11 -10.71
C ALA A 119 -14.61 -0.34 -11.02
N SER A 120 -14.63 -0.76 -12.29
CA SER A 120 -14.23 -2.11 -12.68
C SER A 120 -12.73 -2.40 -12.54
N HIS A 121 -11.91 -1.35 -12.47
CA HIS A 121 -10.45 -1.43 -12.35
C HIS A 121 -9.93 -0.90 -11.00
N GLN A 122 -10.71 -0.06 -10.34
CA GLN A 122 -10.41 0.49 -9.01
C GLN A 122 -10.59 -0.60 -7.95
N CYS A 123 -9.49 -1.10 -7.42
CA CYS A 123 -9.52 -2.11 -6.36
C CYS A 123 -9.49 -1.43 -4.99
N ASN A 124 -10.62 -1.46 -4.31
CA ASN A 124 -10.79 -0.91 -2.97
C ASN A 124 -10.90 -2.00 -1.89
N GLU A 125 -10.64 -3.27 -2.24
CA GLU A 125 -10.83 -4.46 -1.41
C GLU A 125 -9.55 -5.29 -1.23
N ASP A 126 -8.50 -4.99 -1.95
CA ASP A 126 -7.28 -5.80 -2.04
C ASP A 126 -6.57 -5.99 -0.69
N ILE A 127 -6.46 -4.94 0.12
CA ILE A 127 -5.87 -5.03 1.46
C ILE A 127 -6.72 -5.98 2.32
N ALA A 128 -8.04 -5.83 2.31
CA ALA A 128 -8.94 -6.69 3.07
C ALA A 128 -8.78 -8.16 2.69
N LEU A 129 -8.78 -8.46 1.39
CA LEU A 129 -8.62 -9.82 0.87
C LEU A 129 -7.28 -10.43 1.27
N MET A 130 -6.18 -9.71 1.07
CA MET A 130 -4.83 -10.21 1.35
C MET A 130 -4.55 -10.34 2.86
N ARG A 131 -5.12 -9.47 3.70
CA ARG A 131 -5.01 -9.60 5.16
C ARG A 131 -5.63 -10.87 5.71
N THR A 132 -6.64 -11.45 5.06
CA THR A 132 -7.28 -12.69 5.51
C THR A 132 -6.42 -13.94 5.29
N ILE A 133 -5.42 -13.89 4.42
CA ILE A 133 -4.57 -15.04 4.10
C ILE A 133 -3.52 -15.23 5.21
N PRO A 134 -3.47 -16.38 5.91
CA PRO A 134 -2.46 -16.65 6.94
C PRO A 134 -1.03 -16.53 6.39
N GLY A 135 -0.13 -15.89 7.13
CA GLY A 135 1.28 -15.74 6.76
C GLY A 135 1.57 -14.73 5.65
N MET A 136 0.55 -14.19 4.96
CA MET A 136 0.73 -13.15 3.94
C MET A 136 1.21 -11.85 4.59
N VAL A 137 2.33 -11.30 4.12
CA VAL A 137 2.74 -9.92 4.42
C VAL A 137 2.01 -8.97 3.47
N VAL A 138 1.46 -7.87 3.99
CA VAL A 138 0.71 -6.88 3.20
C VAL A 138 1.31 -5.51 3.39
N MET A 139 1.80 -4.89 2.31
CA MET A 139 2.47 -3.60 2.31
C MET A 139 1.81 -2.61 1.33
N CYS A 140 1.75 -1.34 1.73
CA CYS A 140 1.25 -0.23 0.92
C CYS A 140 2.17 0.99 1.10
N PRO A 141 3.27 1.11 0.32
CA PRO A 141 4.25 2.17 0.48
C PRO A 141 3.69 3.55 0.11
N ALA A 142 4.14 4.57 0.85
CA ALA A 142 3.66 5.94 0.73
C ALA A 142 4.35 6.74 -0.39
N ASP A 143 5.59 6.38 -0.77
CA ASP A 143 6.39 7.14 -1.75
C ASP A 143 7.44 6.29 -2.50
N ASP A 144 8.25 6.96 -3.34
CA ASP A 144 9.34 6.33 -4.12
C ASP A 144 10.35 5.58 -3.25
N ILE A 145 10.80 6.21 -2.17
CA ILE A 145 11.86 5.66 -1.30
C ILE A 145 11.34 4.42 -0.58
N GLU A 146 10.16 4.53 0.03
CA GLU A 146 9.54 3.43 0.74
C GLU A 146 9.15 2.29 -0.20
N ALA A 147 8.68 2.60 -1.43
CA ALA A 147 8.35 1.58 -2.42
C ALA A 147 9.56 0.73 -2.80
N LYS A 148 10.72 1.34 -3.05
CA LYS A 148 11.96 0.62 -3.35
C LYS A 148 12.43 -0.23 -2.16
N ALA A 149 12.36 0.34 -0.96
CA ALA A 149 12.72 -0.37 0.27
C ALA A 149 11.80 -1.56 0.54
N ALA A 150 10.49 -1.40 0.32
CA ALA A 150 9.50 -2.47 0.47
C ALA A 150 9.72 -3.61 -0.55
N VAL A 151 10.10 -3.31 -1.80
CA VAL A 151 10.43 -4.32 -2.81
C VAL A 151 11.69 -5.10 -2.40
N ARG A 152 12.73 -4.41 -1.91
CA ARG A 152 13.94 -5.08 -1.38
C ARG A 152 13.62 -5.98 -0.20
N ALA A 153 12.89 -5.47 0.78
CA ALA A 153 12.50 -6.26 1.94
C ALA A 153 11.62 -7.47 1.56
N ALA A 154 10.82 -7.35 0.50
CA ALA A 154 10.05 -8.47 -0.03
C ALA A 154 10.95 -9.55 -0.65
N VAL A 155 12.02 -9.19 -1.37
CA VAL A 155 12.99 -10.18 -1.91
C VAL A 155 13.68 -10.93 -0.77
N GLU A 156 14.05 -10.23 0.29
CA GLU A 156 14.77 -10.78 1.46
C GLU A 156 13.87 -11.59 2.40
N HIS A 157 12.56 -11.38 2.36
CA HIS A 157 11.59 -12.13 3.15
C HIS A 157 11.28 -13.48 2.51
N ASP A 158 11.44 -14.58 3.25
CA ASP A 158 11.03 -15.90 2.80
C ASP A 158 9.55 -16.14 3.13
N GLY A 159 8.71 -16.15 2.12
CA GLY A 159 7.25 -16.29 2.25
C GLY A 159 6.45 -15.37 1.33
N PRO A 160 5.12 -15.46 1.38
CA PRO A 160 4.24 -14.71 0.50
C PRO A 160 4.15 -13.23 0.90
N VAL A 161 4.30 -12.34 -0.07
CA VAL A 161 4.21 -10.88 0.13
C VAL A 161 3.28 -10.28 -0.92
N TYR A 162 2.37 -9.43 -0.49
CA TYR A 162 1.54 -8.56 -1.32
C TYR A 162 1.99 -7.11 -1.14
N ILE A 163 2.35 -6.44 -2.23
CA ILE A 163 2.74 -5.03 -2.23
C ILE A 163 1.79 -4.26 -3.14
N ARG A 164 1.17 -3.25 -2.59
CA ARG A 164 0.18 -2.40 -3.23
C ARG A 164 0.81 -1.12 -3.77
N PHE A 165 0.73 -0.89 -5.08
CA PHE A 165 1.29 0.30 -5.73
C PHE A 165 0.20 1.15 -6.40
N GLY A 166 0.32 2.48 -6.28
CA GLY A 166 -0.55 3.45 -6.94
C GLY A 166 -0.15 3.74 -8.39
N ARG A 167 -1.12 4.17 -9.21
CA ARG A 167 -0.92 4.71 -10.56
C ARG A 167 -0.46 6.16 -10.53
N ALA A 168 -1.06 6.97 -9.66
CA ALA A 168 -0.79 8.39 -9.55
C ALA A 168 0.57 8.68 -8.91
N ALA A 169 1.22 9.77 -9.34
CA ALA A 169 2.43 10.24 -8.70
C ALA A 169 2.11 10.90 -7.35
N CYS A 170 2.83 10.50 -6.31
CA CYS A 170 2.71 11.03 -4.95
C CYS A 170 3.99 11.75 -4.51
N PRO A 171 3.89 12.69 -3.55
CA PRO A 171 5.06 13.37 -2.99
C PRO A 171 6.06 12.40 -2.38
N VAL A 172 7.36 12.67 -2.52
CA VAL A 172 8.41 11.96 -1.79
C VAL A 172 8.50 12.57 -0.40
N ILE A 173 8.17 11.78 0.63
CA ILE A 173 8.09 12.21 2.04
C ILE A 173 9.16 11.57 2.92
N ASN A 174 9.73 10.44 2.50
CA ASN A 174 10.74 9.69 3.24
C ASN A 174 12.19 10.07 2.85
N ASP A 175 12.40 11.16 2.09
CA ASP A 175 13.74 11.71 1.80
C ASP A 175 14.29 12.42 3.04
N ARG A 176 14.72 11.63 4.00
CA ARG A 176 15.24 12.07 5.28
C ARG A 176 16.47 11.24 5.68
N PRO A 177 17.43 11.83 6.37
CA PRO A 177 18.59 11.10 6.89
C PRO A 177 18.15 9.91 7.74
N ASN A 178 18.82 8.77 7.56
CA ASN A 178 18.59 7.54 8.32
C ASN A 178 17.16 6.95 8.20
N TYR A 179 16.52 7.13 7.04
CA TYR A 179 15.31 6.37 6.76
C TYR A 179 15.65 4.87 6.67
N GLU A 180 15.05 4.08 7.52
CA GLU A 180 15.16 2.62 7.52
C GLU A 180 13.76 2.02 7.38
N PHE A 181 13.66 0.99 6.54
CA PHE A 181 12.43 0.24 6.34
C PHE A 181 12.55 -1.13 7.01
N GLN A 182 11.56 -1.49 7.78
CA GLN A 182 11.43 -2.82 8.37
C GLN A 182 9.99 -3.32 8.26
N ILE A 183 9.80 -4.56 7.78
CA ILE A 183 8.47 -5.18 7.76
C ILE A 183 7.91 -5.22 9.18
N GLY A 184 6.67 -4.78 9.35
CA GLY A 184 5.97 -4.75 10.64
C GLY A 184 6.28 -3.53 11.52
N LYS A 185 7.04 -2.54 11.00
CA LYS A 185 7.29 -1.28 11.72
C LYS A 185 6.65 -0.10 10.99
N GLY A 186 5.99 0.75 11.77
CA GLY A 186 5.49 2.05 11.35
C GLY A 186 6.46 3.18 11.68
N THR A 187 6.18 4.36 11.17
CA THR A 187 7.01 5.54 11.41
C THR A 187 6.18 6.74 11.77
N VAL A 188 6.51 7.43 12.88
CA VAL A 188 5.98 8.76 13.16
C VAL A 188 6.65 9.74 12.20
N VAL A 189 5.87 10.28 11.26
CA VAL A 189 6.35 11.26 10.28
C VAL A 189 6.10 12.70 10.73
N ARG A 190 5.22 12.88 11.70
CA ARG A 190 4.96 14.15 12.40
C ARG A 190 4.52 13.86 13.83
N GLU A 191 5.15 14.52 14.79
CA GLU A 191 4.73 14.45 16.20
C GLU A 191 3.48 15.29 16.46
N GLY A 192 2.67 14.85 17.43
CA GLY A 192 1.47 15.57 17.87
C GLY A 192 0.89 15.01 19.16
N THR A 193 -0.07 15.73 19.77
CA THR A 193 -0.61 15.44 21.11
C THR A 193 -2.12 15.38 21.21
N ASP A 194 -2.88 15.94 20.24
CA ASP A 194 -4.33 16.10 20.33
C ASP A 194 -5.11 14.97 19.62
N VAL A 195 -4.57 14.45 18.54
CA VAL A 195 -5.14 13.37 17.74
C VAL A 195 -4.04 12.62 17.00
N THR A 196 -4.20 11.32 16.81
CA THR A 196 -3.30 10.53 15.97
C THR A 196 -3.97 10.23 14.63
N VAL A 197 -3.31 10.53 13.51
CA VAL A 197 -3.71 10.15 12.16
C VAL A 197 -2.79 9.02 11.68
N VAL A 198 -3.35 7.82 11.54
CA VAL A 198 -2.66 6.63 11.03
C VAL A 198 -2.97 6.48 9.55
N ALA A 199 -1.99 6.65 8.68
CA ALA A 199 -2.20 6.66 7.24
C ALA A 199 -1.31 5.63 6.51
N THR A 200 -1.72 5.23 5.31
CA THR A 200 -0.99 4.33 4.43
C THR A 200 -1.04 4.80 2.98
N GLY A 201 -0.03 4.43 2.19
CA GLY A 201 0.03 4.79 0.77
C GLY A 201 -0.06 6.30 0.53
N ILE A 202 -0.78 6.71 -0.49
CA ILE A 202 -0.91 8.12 -0.87
C ILE A 202 -1.53 8.99 0.23
N CYS A 203 -2.34 8.40 1.11
CA CYS A 203 -3.00 9.14 2.20
C CYS A 203 -2.01 9.67 3.26
N VAL A 204 -0.76 9.20 3.29
CA VAL A 204 0.26 9.75 4.21
C VAL A 204 0.59 11.19 3.85
N GLY A 205 0.78 11.47 2.55
CA GLY A 205 1.00 12.85 2.07
C GLY A 205 -0.18 13.77 2.40
N SER A 206 -1.41 13.31 2.12
CA SER A 206 -2.64 14.04 2.46
C SER A 206 -2.80 14.27 3.96
N ALA A 207 -2.42 13.29 4.80
CA ALA A 207 -2.47 13.41 6.26
C ALA A 207 -1.46 14.46 6.78
N LEU A 208 -0.29 14.56 6.16
CA LEU A 208 0.69 15.63 6.50
C LEU A 208 0.16 17.01 6.13
N GLU A 209 -0.45 17.17 4.95
CA GLU A 209 -1.10 18.43 4.54
C GLU A 209 -2.25 18.80 5.49
N ALA A 210 -3.06 17.83 5.88
CA ALA A 210 -4.13 18.04 6.87
C ALA A 210 -3.58 18.47 8.23
N ALA A 211 -2.49 17.84 8.69
CA ALA A 211 -1.86 18.18 9.97
C ALA A 211 -1.24 19.59 9.98
N GLU A 212 -0.79 20.10 8.83
CA GLU A 212 -0.34 21.49 8.70
C GLU A 212 -1.51 22.47 8.89
N LYS A 213 -2.65 22.22 8.21
CA LYS A 213 -3.88 23.03 8.36
C LYS A 213 -4.42 22.99 9.79
N LEU A 214 -4.41 21.83 10.44
CA LEU A 214 -4.82 21.68 11.85
C LEU A 214 -3.92 22.50 12.78
N ALA A 215 -2.62 22.53 12.52
CA ALA A 215 -1.67 23.30 13.32
C ALA A 215 -1.90 24.81 13.22
N GLU A 216 -2.35 25.34 12.07
CA GLU A 216 -2.74 26.76 11.93
C GLU A 216 -3.90 27.15 12.87
N GLU A 217 -4.73 26.17 13.28
CA GLU A 217 -5.81 26.34 14.25
C GLU A 217 -5.43 25.91 15.69
N GLY A 218 -4.16 25.61 15.93
CA GLY A 218 -3.64 25.22 17.26
C GLY A 218 -3.94 23.76 17.63
N ILE A 219 -4.24 22.88 16.64
CA ILE A 219 -4.49 21.45 16.84
C ILE A 219 -3.22 20.68 16.48
N SER A 220 -2.66 19.94 17.45
CA SER A 220 -1.42 19.19 17.30
C SER A 220 -1.72 17.74 16.89
N ALA A 221 -1.76 17.48 15.58
CA ALA A 221 -1.98 16.14 15.03
C ALA A 221 -0.66 15.37 14.86
N GLU A 222 -0.59 14.18 15.45
CA GLU A 222 0.44 13.19 15.13
C GLU A 222 0.09 12.48 13.83
N VAL A 223 1.08 12.27 12.95
CA VAL A 223 0.89 11.48 11.72
C VAL A 223 1.82 10.29 11.75
N ILE A 224 1.25 9.09 11.59
CA ILE A 224 1.96 7.83 11.51
C ILE A 224 1.81 7.25 10.11
N ASN A 225 2.93 6.96 9.46
CA ASN A 225 2.98 6.19 8.24
C ASN A 225 3.04 4.68 8.57
N ILE A 226 2.06 3.93 8.10
CA ILE A 226 2.00 2.46 8.18
C ILE A 226 2.11 1.89 6.77
N CYS A 227 3.33 1.56 6.34
CA CYS A 227 3.54 0.82 5.11
C CYS A 227 3.11 -0.65 5.26
N THR A 228 3.52 -1.31 6.34
CA THR A 228 3.15 -2.71 6.59
C THR A 228 1.84 -2.79 7.36
N ILE A 229 0.77 -3.21 6.67
CA ILE A 229 -0.56 -3.36 7.28
C ILE A 229 -0.68 -4.73 7.96
N LYS A 230 0.08 -5.72 7.47
CA LYS A 230 0.20 -7.05 8.10
C LYS A 230 1.63 -7.58 7.92
N PRO A 231 2.35 -7.87 9.01
CA PRO A 231 1.99 -7.61 10.41
C PRO A 231 1.90 -6.11 10.71
N LEU A 232 1.00 -5.70 11.58
CA LEU A 232 0.82 -4.31 11.99
C LEU A 232 1.76 -3.97 13.15
N ASP A 233 2.29 -2.74 13.20
CA ASP A 233 3.00 -2.22 14.38
C ASP A 233 2.00 -1.83 15.48
N GLU A 234 1.46 -2.83 16.16
CA GLU A 234 0.46 -2.64 17.22
C GLU A 234 1.04 -1.81 18.39
N GLU A 235 2.34 -1.97 18.70
CA GLU A 235 3.00 -1.26 19.81
C GLU A 235 3.00 0.26 19.57
N LEU A 236 3.40 0.69 18.36
CA LEU A 236 3.41 2.09 17.97
C LEU A 236 2.00 2.69 18.02
N ILE A 237 1.03 2.02 17.42
CA ILE A 237 -0.37 2.49 17.35
C ILE A 237 -0.97 2.60 18.75
N VAL A 238 -0.76 1.61 19.62
CA VAL A 238 -1.25 1.62 20.99
C VAL A 238 -0.60 2.73 21.82
N ALA A 239 0.70 2.96 21.66
CA ALA A 239 1.41 4.05 22.37
C ALA A 239 0.85 5.41 21.96
N SER A 240 0.65 5.65 20.67
CA SER A 240 0.10 6.88 20.13
C SER A 240 -1.37 7.09 20.54
N ALA A 241 -2.18 6.05 20.50
CA ALA A 241 -3.57 6.11 20.95
C ALA A 241 -3.69 6.47 22.45
N LYS A 242 -2.81 5.94 23.28
CA LYS A 242 -2.75 6.32 24.71
C LYS A 242 -2.31 7.76 24.92
N LYS A 243 -1.44 8.30 24.04
CA LYS A 243 -0.96 9.68 24.09
C LYS A 243 -2.05 10.68 23.73
N THR A 244 -2.78 10.43 22.64
CA THR A 244 -3.71 11.39 22.05
C THR A 244 -5.19 11.15 22.42
N GLY A 245 -5.55 9.94 22.80
CA GLY A 245 -6.92 9.56 23.18
C GLY A 245 -7.92 9.48 22.02
N LYS A 246 -7.53 9.83 20.80
CA LYS A 246 -8.37 9.80 19.60
C LYS A 246 -7.53 9.40 18.38
N VAL A 247 -8.06 8.49 17.56
CA VAL A 247 -7.36 7.99 16.37
C VAL A 247 -8.21 8.20 15.13
N VAL A 248 -7.60 8.68 14.05
CA VAL A 248 -8.17 8.71 12.70
C VAL A 248 -7.32 7.82 11.81
N THR A 249 -7.94 7.00 10.97
CA THR A 249 -7.21 6.24 9.96
C THR A 249 -7.50 6.76 8.56
N ALA A 250 -6.50 6.79 7.67
CA ALA A 250 -6.66 7.27 6.31
C ALA A 250 -6.05 6.28 5.31
N GLU A 251 -6.88 5.78 4.39
CA GLU A 251 -6.51 4.77 3.40
C GLU A 251 -7.29 4.94 2.09
N GLU A 252 -6.63 4.77 0.97
CA GLU A 252 -7.25 4.72 -0.36
C GLU A 252 -7.82 3.31 -0.62
N HIS A 253 -8.74 2.88 0.23
CA HIS A 253 -9.31 1.55 0.28
C HIS A 253 -10.68 1.62 0.98
N SER A 254 -11.48 0.57 0.89
CA SER A 254 -12.70 0.46 1.71
C SER A 254 -12.37 0.56 3.19
N VAL A 255 -13.20 1.26 3.94
CA VAL A 255 -13.12 1.31 5.42
C VAL A 255 -13.41 -0.03 6.08
N ILE A 256 -13.84 -1.03 5.28
CA ILE A 256 -14.14 -2.39 5.71
C ILE A 256 -12.93 -3.30 5.40
N GLY A 257 -12.31 -3.84 6.44
CA GLY A 257 -11.24 -4.84 6.32
C GLY A 257 -9.84 -4.30 6.02
N GLY A 258 -9.66 -3.00 5.72
CA GLY A 258 -8.38 -2.37 5.43
C GLY A 258 -7.56 -1.99 6.66
N LEU A 259 -6.78 -0.89 6.55
CA LEU A 259 -5.95 -0.34 7.62
C LEU A 259 -6.79 0.02 8.85
N GLY A 260 -7.90 0.76 8.65
CA GLY A 260 -8.76 1.18 9.75
C GLY A 260 -9.30 0.01 10.57
N SER A 261 -9.63 -1.10 9.92
CA SER A 261 -10.04 -2.33 10.62
C SER A 261 -8.88 -2.96 11.40
N ALA A 262 -7.66 -2.99 10.83
CA ALA A 262 -6.48 -3.50 11.53
C ALA A 262 -6.14 -2.68 12.78
N VAL A 263 -6.23 -1.35 12.68
CA VAL A 263 -6.02 -0.43 13.80
C VAL A 263 -7.08 -0.65 14.88
N CYS A 264 -8.36 -0.76 14.50
CA CYS A 264 -9.43 -1.05 15.46
C CYS A 264 -9.21 -2.39 16.19
N ASP A 265 -8.81 -3.44 15.46
CA ASP A 265 -8.53 -4.77 16.06
C ASP A 265 -7.40 -4.69 17.11
N ALA A 266 -6.35 -3.90 16.85
CA ALA A 266 -5.24 -3.69 17.79
C ALA A 266 -5.68 -2.88 19.03
N LEU A 267 -6.42 -1.79 18.80
CA LEU A 267 -6.84 -0.87 19.86
C LEU A 267 -7.89 -1.48 20.79
N CYS A 268 -8.84 -2.27 20.26
CA CYS A 268 -9.84 -2.94 21.07
C CYS A 268 -9.24 -3.83 22.17
N LYS A 269 -8.07 -4.41 21.92
CA LYS A 269 -7.37 -5.29 22.89
C LYS A 269 -6.60 -4.52 23.95
N SER A 270 -6.01 -3.39 23.60
CA SER A 270 -4.90 -2.81 24.38
C SER A 270 -5.11 -1.35 24.82
N ALA A 271 -5.86 -0.56 24.07
CA ALA A 271 -6.11 0.86 24.32
C ALA A 271 -7.39 1.32 23.62
N PRO A 272 -8.59 0.92 24.09
CA PRO A 272 -9.84 1.32 23.46
C PRO A 272 -10.02 2.83 23.51
N VAL A 273 -10.07 3.46 22.34
CA VAL A 273 -10.31 4.89 22.14
C VAL A 273 -11.26 5.07 20.96
N PRO A 274 -11.94 6.23 20.82
CA PRO A 274 -12.69 6.53 19.61
C PRO A 274 -11.81 6.49 18.37
N VAL A 275 -12.30 5.83 17.30
CA VAL A 275 -11.62 5.74 16.00
C VAL A 275 -12.56 6.23 14.91
N CYS A 276 -12.07 7.15 14.06
CA CYS A 276 -12.71 7.56 12.83
C CYS A 276 -11.95 6.98 11.64
N LYS A 277 -12.65 6.41 10.65
CA LYS A 277 -12.04 5.81 9.47
C LYS A 277 -12.32 6.63 8.22
N ILE A 278 -11.26 7.14 7.57
CA ILE A 278 -11.30 7.83 6.28
C ILE A 278 -10.87 6.82 5.20
N GLY A 279 -11.72 6.67 4.18
CA GLY A 279 -11.57 5.73 3.08
C GLY A 279 -12.87 5.66 2.28
N MET A 280 -12.98 4.70 1.39
CA MET A 280 -14.21 4.45 0.63
C MET A 280 -15.31 3.93 1.57
N GLN A 281 -16.40 4.70 1.71
CA GLN A 281 -17.47 4.48 2.69
C GLN A 281 -18.54 3.52 2.15
N ASP A 282 -18.17 2.25 1.92
CA ASP A 282 -19.06 1.19 1.41
C ASP A 282 -19.76 1.56 0.09
N VAL A 283 -18.97 2.15 -0.83
CA VAL A 283 -19.42 2.52 -2.18
C VAL A 283 -18.40 2.06 -3.22
N PHE A 284 -18.87 1.78 -4.43
CA PHE A 284 -17.98 1.60 -5.56
C PHE A 284 -17.35 2.94 -5.96
N GLY A 285 -16.18 2.87 -6.60
CA GLY A 285 -15.61 4.03 -7.26
C GLY A 285 -16.35 4.39 -8.56
N GLU A 286 -15.79 5.32 -9.30
CA GLU A 286 -16.35 5.82 -10.57
C GLU A 286 -15.24 6.35 -11.48
N SER A 287 -15.57 6.61 -12.75
CA SER A 287 -14.64 7.23 -13.69
C SER A 287 -14.46 8.73 -13.39
N GLY A 288 -13.21 9.17 -13.38
CA GLY A 288 -12.85 10.57 -13.17
C GLY A 288 -11.33 10.74 -13.18
N SER A 289 -10.84 11.97 -13.15
CA SER A 289 -9.41 12.17 -12.92
C SER A 289 -9.03 11.76 -11.49
N ALA A 290 -7.83 11.23 -11.30
CA ALA A 290 -7.37 10.80 -9.97
C ALA A 290 -7.52 11.91 -8.91
N ALA A 291 -7.17 13.16 -9.26
CA ALA A 291 -7.29 14.30 -8.34
C ALA A 291 -8.75 14.59 -7.93
N ALA A 292 -9.67 14.59 -8.91
CA ALA A 292 -11.10 14.84 -8.64
C ALA A 292 -11.72 13.71 -7.77
N LEU A 293 -11.28 12.47 -7.97
CA LEU A 293 -11.76 11.35 -7.14
C LEU A 293 -11.22 11.42 -5.72
N VAL A 294 -9.93 11.74 -5.53
CA VAL A 294 -9.32 11.92 -4.22
C VAL A 294 -10.03 13.03 -3.43
N GLU A 295 -10.32 14.16 -4.09
CA GLU A 295 -11.11 15.28 -3.50
C GLU A 295 -12.54 14.83 -3.18
N LYS A 296 -13.25 14.23 -4.14
CA LYS A 296 -14.65 13.79 -3.98
C LYS A 296 -14.84 12.85 -2.80
N TYR A 297 -13.92 11.92 -2.59
CA TYR A 297 -14.00 10.92 -1.52
C TYR A 297 -13.30 11.38 -0.23
N GLY A 298 -12.86 12.64 -0.15
CA GLY A 298 -12.27 13.23 1.06
C GLY A 298 -10.91 12.62 1.45
N LEU A 299 -10.16 12.12 0.47
CA LEU A 299 -8.84 11.51 0.69
C LEU A 299 -7.67 12.50 0.48
N ASP A 300 -7.97 13.73 0.11
CA ASP A 300 -7.01 14.84 0.03
C ASP A 300 -6.76 15.47 1.41
N GLY A 301 -5.78 16.38 1.47
CA GLY A 301 -5.45 17.09 2.71
C GLY A 301 -6.60 17.93 3.30
N THR A 302 -7.52 18.41 2.45
CA THR A 302 -8.69 19.18 2.90
C THR A 302 -9.75 18.27 3.52
N GLY A 303 -10.09 17.18 2.83
CA GLY A 303 -11.10 16.23 3.33
C GLY A 303 -10.66 15.54 4.62
N ILE A 304 -9.36 15.18 4.73
CA ILE A 304 -8.82 14.64 5.99
C ILE A 304 -8.86 15.68 7.10
N TYR A 305 -8.47 16.93 6.83
CA TYR A 305 -8.54 18.02 7.81
C TYR A 305 -9.96 18.24 8.32
N GLU A 306 -10.96 18.34 7.44
CA GLU A 306 -12.35 18.55 7.82
C GLU A 306 -12.89 17.40 8.68
N THR A 307 -12.61 16.15 8.27
CA THR A 307 -13.03 14.96 9.01
C THR A 307 -12.38 14.88 10.40
N VAL A 308 -11.08 15.18 10.50
CA VAL A 308 -10.38 15.21 11.80
C VAL A 308 -11.00 16.25 12.71
N LYS A 309 -11.22 17.45 12.20
CA LYS A 309 -11.79 18.58 12.96
C LYS A 309 -13.19 18.27 13.49
N GLU A 310 -14.07 17.73 12.66
CA GLU A 310 -15.40 17.28 13.06
C GLU A 310 -15.31 16.20 14.16
N PHE A 311 -14.43 15.20 13.95
CA PHE A 311 -14.26 14.08 14.88
C PHE A 311 -13.76 14.50 16.26
N ILE A 312 -12.88 15.49 16.34
CA ILE A 312 -12.40 16.00 17.65
C ILE A 312 -13.35 17.02 18.30
N GLY A 313 -14.40 17.46 17.59
CA GLY A 313 -15.43 18.37 18.10
C GLY A 313 -14.99 19.83 18.16
N LYS A 314 -14.22 20.27 17.16
CA LYS A 314 -13.74 21.66 17.04
C LYS A 314 -14.19 22.30 15.74
#